data_035190db5087491f23367283762114aa
#
_entry.id   035190db5087491f23367283762114aa
#
_cell.length_a   1.000
_cell.length_b   1.000
_cell.length_c   1.000
_cell.angle_alpha   90.00
_cell.angle_beta   90.00
_cell.angle_gamma   90.00
#
_symmetry.space_group_name_H-M   'P 1'
#
loop_
_entity.id
_entity.type
_entity.pdbx_description
1 polymer ?
#
loop_
_entity_poly.entity_id
_entity_poly.type
_entity_poly.pdbx_seq_one_letter_code
_entity_poly.pdbx_strand_id
1 'polypeptide(L)'
;MSAPVSPALQQQRRGFWLRTLHQWHWISSAVCLIGMLLFAITGITLNHAAKIEASPEVTHLTATLPAPVVAMLGDRQEGNAPLPAAVGDWLEQELSISIGQRPAEWSDMELYLSMPGPGTDAWLSIDRETGAVEYERTRRGW
;
A
#
# COMPACT_ATOMS: atom_id res chain seq x y z
N MET A 1 -26.04 -28.79 -63.83
CA MET A 1 -26.76 -27.55 -64.21
C MET A 1 -27.44 -27.01 -62.95
N SER A 2 -26.88 -25.97 -62.39
CA SER A 2 -27.48 -25.31 -61.20
C SER A 2 -28.62 -24.41 -61.69
N ALA A 3 -29.83 -24.65 -61.19
CA ALA A 3 -30.99 -23.81 -61.48
C ALA A 3 -30.72 -22.34 -61.11
N PRO A 4 -31.11 -21.36 -61.90
CA PRO A 4 -30.95 -19.94 -61.57
C PRO A 4 -31.81 -19.64 -60.34
N VAL A 5 -31.15 -19.12 -59.30
CA VAL A 5 -31.85 -18.67 -58.07
C VAL A 5 -32.78 -17.53 -58.45
N SER A 6 -34.05 -17.61 -58.09
CA SER A 6 -35.06 -16.62 -58.46
C SER A 6 -34.69 -15.25 -57.88
N PRO A 7 -34.87 -14.15 -58.61
CA PRO A 7 -34.50 -12.81 -58.18
C PRO A 7 -35.19 -12.40 -56.84
N ALA A 8 -36.38 -12.92 -56.57
CA ALA A 8 -37.11 -12.70 -55.33
C ALA A 8 -36.38 -13.31 -54.11
N LEU A 9 -35.82 -14.51 -54.23
CA LEU A 9 -35.06 -15.17 -53.17
C LEU A 9 -33.72 -14.41 -52.88
N GLN A 10 -33.06 -13.92 -53.93
CA GLN A 10 -31.88 -13.11 -53.77
C GLN A 10 -32.17 -11.82 -53.02
N GLN A 11 -33.29 -11.16 -53.33
CA GLN A 11 -33.70 -9.91 -52.72
C GLN A 11 -34.08 -10.11 -51.24
N GLN A 12 -34.76 -11.21 -50.88
CA GLN A 12 -35.06 -11.58 -49.51
C GLN A 12 -33.81 -11.88 -48.70
N ARG A 13 -32.88 -12.64 -49.25
CA ARG A 13 -31.58 -12.91 -48.62
C ARG A 13 -30.79 -11.65 -48.35
N ARG A 14 -30.73 -10.74 -49.34
CA ARG A 14 -30.05 -9.44 -49.22
C ARG A 14 -30.69 -8.59 -48.13
N GLY A 15 -32.01 -8.53 -48.05
CA GLY A 15 -32.73 -7.79 -47.03
C GLY A 15 -32.51 -8.34 -45.63
N PHE A 16 -32.48 -9.67 -45.48
CA PHE A 16 -32.15 -10.34 -44.24
C PHE A 16 -30.74 -10.01 -43.75
N TRP A 17 -29.74 -10.12 -44.64
CA TRP A 17 -28.36 -9.82 -44.32
C TRP A 17 -28.14 -8.36 -43.92
N LEU A 18 -28.74 -7.43 -44.66
CA LEU A 18 -28.65 -6.00 -44.35
C LEU A 18 -29.26 -5.67 -42.99
N ARG A 19 -30.41 -6.27 -42.66
CA ARG A 19 -31.04 -6.10 -41.35
C ARG A 19 -30.20 -6.69 -40.24
N THR A 20 -29.66 -7.86 -40.42
CA THR A 20 -28.80 -8.53 -39.46
C THR A 20 -27.49 -7.75 -39.24
N LEU A 21 -26.85 -7.28 -40.30
CA LEU A 21 -25.64 -6.47 -40.20
C LEU A 21 -25.89 -5.16 -39.49
N HIS A 22 -27.01 -4.51 -39.78
CA HIS A 22 -27.40 -3.25 -39.11
C HIS A 22 -27.65 -3.46 -37.60
N GLN A 23 -28.29 -4.57 -37.25
CA GLN A 23 -28.54 -4.94 -35.86
C GLN A 23 -27.22 -5.24 -35.12
N TRP A 24 -26.34 -6.01 -35.72
CA TRP A 24 -25.02 -6.30 -35.15
C TRP A 24 -24.15 -5.04 -35.01
N HIS A 25 -24.23 -4.13 -35.98
CA HIS A 25 -23.54 -2.85 -35.89
C HIS A 25 -24.05 -2.02 -34.70
N TRP A 26 -25.35 -2.00 -34.50
CA TRP A 26 -25.95 -1.30 -33.35
C TRP A 26 -25.54 -1.87 -32.00
N ILE A 27 -25.56 -3.20 -31.89
CA ILE A 27 -25.16 -3.91 -30.67
C ILE A 27 -23.67 -3.67 -30.41
N SER A 28 -22.81 -3.82 -31.40
CA SER A 28 -21.37 -3.61 -31.21
C SER A 28 -21.04 -2.17 -30.82
N SER A 29 -21.72 -1.19 -31.42
CA SER A 29 -21.55 0.22 -31.07
C SER A 29 -21.97 0.51 -29.63
N ALA A 30 -23.07 -0.08 -29.17
CA ALA A 30 -23.53 0.06 -27.79
C ALA A 30 -22.55 -0.55 -26.78
N VAL A 31 -22.01 -1.73 -27.10
CA VAL A 31 -21.00 -2.42 -26.24
C VAL A 31 -19.71 -1.58 -26.20
N CYS A 32 -19.24 -1.07 -27.33
CA CYS A 32 -18.06 -0.20 -27.37
C CYS A 32 -18.26 1.08 -26.57
N LEU A 33 -19.44 1.70 -26.65
CA LEU A 33 -19.77 2.91 -25.89
C LEU A 33 -19.70 2.65 -24.38
N ILE A 34 -20.31 1.56 -23.92
CA ILE A 34 -20.26 1.16 -22.51
C ILE A 34 -18.80 0.90 -22.07
N GLY A 35 -18.03 0.18 -22.88
CA GLY A 35 -16.62 -0.08 -22.62
C GLY A 35 -15.80 1.21 -22.50
N MET A 36 -16.01 2.16 -23.39
CA MET A 36 -15.34 3.47 -23.36
C MET A 36 -15.71 4.27 -22.11
N LEU A 37 -16.97 4.26 -21.70
CA LEU A 37 -17.41 4.94 -20.48
C LEU A 37 -16.76 4.33 -19.23
N LEU A 38 -16.75 3.01 -19.12
CA LEU A 38 -16.08 2.32 -18.00
C LEU A 38 -14.59 2.64 -17.98
N PHE A 39 -13.93 2.63 -19.13
CA PHE A 39 -12.53 2.97 -19.25
C PHE A 39 -12.25 4.44 -18.88
N ALA A 40 -13.10 5.35 -19.28
CA ALA A 40 -12.99 6.76 -18.90
C ALA A 40 -13.14 6.96 -17.38
N ILE A 41 -14.13 6.30 -16.76
CA ILE A 41 -14.33 6.37 -15.31
C ILE A 41 -13.12 5.83 -14.57
N THR A 42 -12.62 4.64 -14.96
CA THR A 42 -11.42 4.06 -14.33
C THR A 42 -10.17 4.92 -14.55
N GLY A 43 -10.03 5.50 -15.73
CA GLY A 43 -8.92 6.41 -16.05
C GLY A 43 -8.95 7.68 -15.20
N ILE A 44 -10.11 8.28 -15.02
CA ILE A 44 -10.27 9.46 -14.14
C ILE A 44 -9.97 9.09 -12.70
N THR A 45 -10.48 7.95 -12.23
CA THR A 45 -10.24 7.48 -10.86
C THR A 45 -8.76 7.26 -10.62
N LEU A 46 -8.05 6.58 -11.52
CA LEU A 46 -6.62 6.34 -11.41
C LEU A 46 -5.81 7.64 -11.46
N ASN A 47 -6.18 8.57 -12.33
CA ASN A 47 -5.49 9.87 -12.45
C ASN A 47 -5.66 10.74 -11.19
N HIS A 48 -6.74 10.55 -10.44
CA HIS A 48 -7.00 11.28 -9.20
C HIS A 48 -6.71 10.45 -7.94
N ALA A 49 -6.21 9.24 -8.07
CA ALA A 49 -5.89 8.36 -6.95
C ALA A 49 -4.99 9.03 -5.91
N ALA A 50 -3.97 9.77 -6.36
CA ALA A 50 -3.08 10.51 -5.48
C ALA A 50 -3.76 11.64 -4.67
N LYS A 51 -4.94 12.11 -5.12
CA LYS A 51 -5.74 13.11 -4.40
C LYS A 51 -6.78 12.49 -3.46
N ILE A 52 -7.09 11.22 -3.70
CA ILE A 52 -8.04 10.45 -2.88
C ILE A 52 -7.32 9.76 -1.72
N GLU A 53 -6.03 9.51 -1.87
CA GLU A 53 -5.21 8.98 -0.77
C GLU A 53 -5.22 9.97 0.39
N ALA A 54 -5.72 9.52 1.52
CA ALA A 54 -5.57 10.25 2.76
C ALA A 54 -4.08 10.44 3.04
N SER A 55 -3.65 11.67 3.25
CA SER A 55 -2.26 11.95 3.59
C SER A 55 -1.86 11.13 4.81
N PRO A 56 -0.79 10.34 4.75
CA PRO A 56 -0.36 9.58 5.91
C PRO A 56 0.01 10.55 7.03
N GLU A 57 -0.48 10.28 8.22
CA GLU A 57 -0.07 11.01 9.41
C GLU A 57 1.27 10.43 9.89
N VAL A 58 2.31 11.23 9.79
CA VAL A 58 3.66 10.87 10.25
C VAL A 58 3.91 11.55 11.58
N THR A 59 4.13 10.76 12.61
CA THR A 59 4.55 11.22 13.93
C THR A 59 6.02 10.90 14.11
N HIS A 60 6.83 11.92 14.35
CA HIS A 60 8.25 11.79 14.61
C HIS A 60 8.56 12.25 16.03
N LEU A 61 9.19 11.40 16.83
CA LEU A 61 9.59 11.68 18.19
C LEU A 61 11.10 11.47 18.34
N THR A 62 11.74 12.34 19.08
CA THR A 62 13.16 12.23 19.42
C THR A 62 13.35 12.38 20.92
N ALA A 63 14.26 11.59 21.47
CA ALA A 63 14.61 11.66 22.89
C ALA A 63 16.06 11.19 23.09
N THR A 64 16.55 11.31 24.31
CA THR A 64 17.88 10.82 24.68
C THR A 64 17.76 9.93 25.92
N LEU A 65 18.29 8.73 25.82
CA LEU A 65 18.34 7.80 26.95
C LEU A 65 19.24 8.33 28.07
N PRO A 66 18.86 8.08 29.36
CA PRO A 66 19.75 8.37 30.49
C PRO A 66 21.06 7.56 30.38
N ALA A 67 22.15 8.13 30.84
CA ALA A 67 23.47 7.49 30.81
C ALA A 67 23.52 6.07 31.42
N PRO A 68 22.88 5.79 32.57
CA PRO A 68 22.82 4.42 33.10
C PRO A 68 22.18 3.39 32.17
N VAL A 69 21.17 3.81 31.41
CA VAL A 69 20.49 2.94 30.45
C VAL A 69 21.32 2.72 29.19
N VAL A 70 22.02 3.75 28.73
CA VAL A 70 22.99 3.65 27.62
C VAL A 70 24.10 2.66 27.94
N ALA A 71 24.61 2.66 29.16
CA ALA A 71 25.63 1.73 29.61
C ALA A 71 25.20 0.27 29.50
N MET A 72 23.92 -0.04 29.68
CA MET A 72 23.37 -1.39 29.49
C MET A 72 23.35 -1.85 28.04
N LEU A 73 23.41 -0.95 27.10
CA LEU A 73 23.40 -1.24 25.65
C LEU A 73 24.79 -1.60 25.11
N GLY A 74 25.85 -1.19 25.80
CA GLY A 74 27.25 -1.33 25.34
C GLY A 74 27.79 -2.76 25.32
N ASP A 75 27.27 -3.66 26.15
CA ASP A 75 27.83 -4.98 26.40
C ASP A 75 27.24 -6.11 25.53
N ARG A 76 26.29 -5.82 24.65
CA ARG A 76 25.69 -6.86 23.82
C ARG A 76 26.30 -6.96 22.44
N GLN A 77 26.44 -8.21 21.99
CA GLN A 77 26.91 -8.53 20.65
C GLN A 77 25.85 -8.25 19.61
N GLU A 78 26.26 -8.11 18.36
CA GLU A 78 25.40 -8.00 17.21
C GLU A 78 24.44 -9.18 17.08
N GLY A 79 23.26 -8.95 16.52
CA GLY A 79 22.28 -9.97 16.25
C GLY A 79 20.86 -9.51 16.58
N ASN A 80 19.93 -10.45 16.58
CA ASN A 80 18.54 -10.19 16.91
C ASN A 80 18.28 -10.60 18.37
N ALA A 81 17.93 -9.64 19.20
CA ALA A 81 17.58 -9.88 20.60
C ALA A 81 16.58 -8.82 21.08
N PRO A 82 15.71 -9.16 22.05
CA PRO A 82 14.80 -8.17 22.63
C PRO A 82 15.59 -7.09 23.40
N LEU A 83 15.01 -5.88 23.45
CA LEU A 83 15.59 -4.78 24.22
C LEU A 83 15.61 -5.10 25.71
N PRO A 84 16.57 -4.57 26.49
CA PRO A 84 16.54 -4.67 27.94
C PRO A 84 15.25 -4.08 28.52
N ALA A 85 14.72 -4.69 29.58
CA ALA A 85 13.49 -4.24 30.21
C ALA A 85 13.56 -2.77 30.66
N ALA A 86 14.71 -2.30 31.12
CA ALA A 86 14.92 -0.91 31.52
C ALA A 86 14.69 0.08 30.35
N VAL A 87 15.11 -0.28 29.14
CA VAL A 87 14.88 0.54 27.93
C VAL A 87 13.39 0.57 27.57
N GLY A 88 12.72 -0.58 27.61
CA GLY A 88 11.30 -0.69 27.36
C GLY A 88 10.46 0.13 28.33
N ASP A 89 10.76 0.03 29.60
CA ASP A 89 10.08 0.80 30.66
C ASP A 89 10.27 2.30 30.49
N TRP A 90 11.49 2.72 30.16
CA TRP A 90 11.78 4.12 29.91
C TRP A 90 11.02 4.66 28.69
N LEU A 91 11.00 3.91 27.58
CA LEU A 91 10.24 4.29 26.38
C LEU A 91 8.74 4.41 26.64
N GLU A 92 8.19 3.54 27.46
CA GLU A 92 6.78 3.58 27.83
C GLU A 92 6.47 4.79 28.71
N GLN A 93 7.34 5.13 29.66
CA GLN A 93 7.16 6.27 30.56
C GLN A 93 7.35 7.62 29.87
N GLU A 94 8.40 7.77 29.07
CA GLU A 94 8.77 9.05 28.46
C GLU A 94 8.06 9.33 27.13
N LEU A 95 7.91 8.31 26.28
CA LEU A 95 7.38 8.46 24.93
C LEU A 95 6.03 7.77 24.71
N SER A 96 5.52 7.07 25.73
CA SER A 96 4.28 6.28 25.65
C SER A 96 4.32 5.23 24.53
N ILE A 97 5.49 4.65 24.30
CA ILE A 97 5.74 3.62 23.30
C ILE A 97 5.85 2.28 23.99
N SER A 98 4.97 1.35 23.64
CA SER A 98 5.03 -0.03 24.12
C SER A 98 5.69 -0.93 23.10
N ILE A 99 6.88 -1.41 23.39
CA ILE A 99 7.66 -2.28 22.47
C ILE A 99 7.44 -3.78 22.73
N GLY A 100 6.99 -4.14 23.93
CA GLY A 100 6.80 -5.54 24.33
C GLY A 100 8.10 -6.36 24.27
N GLN A 101 7.97 -7.62 23.87
CA GLN A 101 9.09 -8.58 23.73
C GLN A 101 9.58 -8.70 22.28
N ARG A 102 9.41 -7.67 21.48
CA ARG A 102 9.81 -7.70 20.08
C ARG A 102 11.33 -7.76 19.95
N PRO A 103 11.88 -8.61 19.06
CA PRO A 103 13.30 -8.64 18.81
C PRO A 103 13.75 -7.37 18.09
N ALA A 104 14.82 -6.77 18.57
CA ALA A 104 15.48 -5.66 17.91
C ALA A 104 16.70 -6.17 17.15
N GLU A 105 17.03 -5.51 16.07
CA GLU A 105 18.26 -5.76 15.31
C GLU A 105 19.40 -4.93 15.94
N TRP A 106 20.42 -5.63 16.44
CA TRP A 106 21.56 -5.03 17.10
C TRP A 106 22.74 -4.96 16.13
N SER A 107 23.19 -3.76 15.86
CA SER A 107 24.44 -3.49 15.13
C SER A 107 25.47 -2.85 16.05
N ASP A 108 26.67 -2.62 15.54
CA ASP A 108 27.77 -2.00 16.30
C ASP A 108 27.39 -0.60 16.84
N MET A 109 26.65 0.15 16.06
CA MET A 109 26.38 1.56 16.31
C MET A 109 24.95 1.85 16.78
N GLU A 110 23.99 1.04 16.35
CA GLU A 110 22.58 1.31 16.60
C GLU A 110 21.76 0.06 16.88
N LEU A 111 20.63 0.28 17.51
CA LEU A 111 19.53 -0.66 17.68
C LEU A 111 18.39 -0.25 16.78
N TYR A 112 17.91 -1.15 15.97
CA TYR A 112 16.76 -0.93 15.13
C TYR A 112 15.61 -1.87 15.48
N LEU A 113 14.42 -1.31 15.71
CA LEU A 113 13.22 -2.06 16.02
C LEU A 113 12.12 -1.68 15.04
N SER A 114 11.63 -2.64 14.28
CA SER A 114 10.47 -2.46 13.40
C SER A 114 9.20 -2.89 14.13
N MET A 115 8.18 -2.04 14.08
CA MET A 115 6.89 -2.25 14.76
C MET A 115 5.72 -2.11 13.78
N PRO A 116 5.57 -3.03 12.81
CA PRO A 116 4.45 -3.01 11.89
C PRO A 116 3.14 -3.33 12.62
N GLY A 117 2.08 -2.62 12.28
CA GLY A 117 0.76 -2.82 12.82
C GLY A 117 -0.34 -2.67 11.76
N PRO A 118 -1.57 -3.06 12.05
CA PRO A 118 -2.68 -2.88 11.14
C PRO A 118 -2.91 -1.41 10.79
N GLY A 119 -2.71 -1.04 9.53
CA GLY A 119 -2.85 0.35 9.06
C GLY A 119 -1.80 1.33 9.59
N THR A 120 -0.80 0.84 10.32
CA THR A 120 0.29 1.65 10.85
C THR A 120 1.63 0.96 10.58
N ASP A 121 2.63 1.78 10.35
CA ASP A 121 4.01 1.32 10.27
C ASP A 121 4.85 2.19 11.19
N ALA A 122 5.68 1.59 12.01
CA ALA A 122 6.51 2.32 12.96
C ALA A 122 7.89 1.68 13.05
N TRP A 123 8.87 2.51 13.33
CA TRP A 123 10.23 2.07 13.60
C TRP A 123 10.84 2.90 14.73
N LEU A 124 11.77 2.29 15.43
CA LEU A 124 12.56 2.89 16.51
C LEU A 124 14.03 2.63 16.24
N SER A 125 14.85 3.66 16.32
CA SER A 125 16.30 3.56 16.27
C SER A 125 16.89 4.16 17.54
N ILE A 126 17.88 3.48 18.12
CA ILE A 126 18.61 3.94 19.29
C ILE A 126 20.11 3.88 19.00
N ASP A 127 20.77 5.02 19.07
CA ASP A 127 22.22 5.08 18.99
C ASP A 127 22.84 4.51 20.26
N ARG A 128 23.74 3.53 20.11
CA ARG A 128 24.36 2.83 21.25
C ARG A 128 25.43 3.63 21.97
N GLU A 129 25.98 4.62 21.32
CA GLU A 129 27.05 5.46 21.87
C GLU A 129 26.49 6.69 22.59
N THR A 130 25.59 7.39 21.93
CA THR A 130 25.01 8.65 22.43
C THR A 130 23.71 8.48 23.21
N GLY A 131 23.00 7.36 22.98
CA GLY A 131 21.66 7.15 23.54
C GLY A 131 20.56 7.91 22.83
N ALA A 132 20.84 8.50 21.66
CA ALA A 132 19.82 9.19 20.88
C ALA A 132 18.74 8.23 20.41
N VAL A 133 17.48 8.57 20.65
CA VAL A 133 16.32 7.77 20.27
C VAL A 133 15.54 8.50 19.19
N GLU A 134 15.28 7.82 18.09
CA GLU A 134 14.40 8.30 17.03
C GLU A 134 13.25 7.31 16.87
N TYR A 135 12.04 7.82 16.88
CA TYR A 135 10.82 7.04 16.66
C TYR A 135 9.98 7.71 15.60
N GLU A 136 9.57 6.93 14.62
CA GLU A 136 8.64 7.40 13.60
C GLU A 136 7.49 6.41 13.48
N ARG A 137 6.30 6.95 13.42
CA ARG A 137 5.08 6.19 13.16
C ARG A 137 4.32 6.83 12.01
N THR A 138 4.11 6.06 10.99
CA THR A 138 3.27 6.41 9.84
C THR A 138 1.92 5.73 9.98
N ARG A 139 0.87 6.51 10.08
CA ARG A 139 -0.51 6.02 10.10
C ARG A 139 -1.13 6.29 8.74
N ARG A 140 -1.57 5.24 8.07
CA ARG A 140 -2.34 5.38 6.83
C ARG A 140 -3.76 5.75 7.23
N GLY A 141 -4.15 6.99 6.91
CA GLY A 141 -5.54 7.41 7.07
C GLY A 141 -6.42 6.72 6.01
N TRP A 142 -7.59 6.33 6.42
CA TRP A 142 -8.64 5.85 5.53
C TRP A 142 -9.60 6.99 5.23
#